data_44a9150f3e4cd58d104a90417f158dea
#
_entry.id   44a9150f3e4cd58d104a90417f158dea
#
_cell.length_a   1.000
_cell.length_b   1.000
_cell.length_c   1.000
_cell.angle_alpha   90.00
_cell.angle_beta   90.00
_cell.angle_gamma   90.00
#
_symmetry.space_group_name_H-M   'P 1'
#
loop_
_entity.id
_entity.type
_entity.pdbx_description
1 polymer ?
#
loop_
_entity_poly.entity_id
_entity_poly.type
_entity_poly.pdbx_seq_one_letter_code
_entity_poly.pdbx_strand_id
1 'polypeptide(L)'
;MLSELKRISIDFNDYPYVDCVNKISLFEQEREYYGVSTDKCIIFIHCREPEEIDKYKKRLNATTLLITNSRVKPAENPSDLGVLDYEYDYVVDNSKGFIQLHQAAAEFCDRILKGERT
;
A
#
# COMPACT_ATOMS: atom_id res chain seq x y z
N MET A 1 15.30 -12.55 10.34
CA MET A 1 15.79 -11.47 11.25
C MET A 1 15.06 -10.15 11.04
N LEU A 2 14.98 -9.62 9.83
CA LEU A 2 14.28 -8.36 9.59
C LEU A 2 12.80 -8.39 9.98
N SER A 3 12.10 -9.49 9.68
CA SER A 3 10.69 -9.66 10.06
C SER A 3 10.51 -9.74 11.57
N GLU A 4 11.46 -10.33 12.30
CA GLU A 4 11.43 -10.38 13.76
C GLU A 4 11.66 -9.01 14.39
N LEU A 5 12.60 -8.22 13.85
CA LEU A 5 12.85 -6.86 14.32
C LEU A 5 11.64 -5.97 14.08
N LYS A 6 10.98 -6.11 12.95
CA LYS A 6 9.75 -5.38 12.66
C LYS A 6 8.64 -5.74 13.66
N ARG A 7 8.46 -7.03 13.94
CA ARG A 7 7.46 -7.50 14.89
C ARG A 7 7.71 -6.96 16.30
N ILE A 8 8.95 -6.96 16.76
CA ILE A 8 9.32 -6.39 18.06
C ILE A 8 8.98 -4.90 18.10
N SER A 9 9.28 -4.17 17.03
CA SER A 9 8.95 -2.73 16.96
C SER A 9 7.45 -2.49 17.01
N ILE A 10 6.65 -3.32 16.34
CA ILE A 10 5.19 -3.22 16.34
C ILE A 10 4.66 -3.51 17.76
N ASP A 11 5.12 -4.59 18.37
CA ASP A 11 4.67 -4.98 19.70
C ASP A 11 5.04 -3.95 20.76
N PHE A 12 6.17 -3.27 20.61
CA PHE A 12 6.66 -2.29 21.57
C PHE A 12 5.94 -0.94 21.47
N ASN A 13 5.86 -0.35 20.27
CA ASN A 13 5.31 1.00 20.11
C ASN A 13 4.68 1.26 18.73
N ASP A 14 4.44 0.21 17.95
CA ASP A 14 3.90 0.31 16.59
C ASP A 14 4.73 1.22 15.67
N TYR A 15 6.03 1.22 15.87
CA TYR A 15 6.95 2.20 15.27
C TYR A 15 6.90 2.25 13.73
N PRO A 16 6.86 1.11 13.00
CA PRO A 16 6.82 1.19 11.53
C PRO A 16 5.61 1.97 10.99
N TYR A 17 4.46 1.77 11.60
CA TYR A 17 3.24 2.50 11.25
C TYR A 17 3.35 3.98 11.60
N VAL A 18 3.77 4.29 12.83
CA VAL A 18 3.91 5.67 13.31
C VAL A 18 4.93 6.43 12.47
N ASP A 19 6.07 5.82 12.15
CA ASP A 19 7.10 6.44 11.32
C ASP A 19 6.57 6.77 9.92
N CYS A 20 5.84 5.85 9.30
CA CYS A 20 5.25 6.05 7.98
C CYS A 20 4.25 7.20 7.99
N VAL A 21 3.34 7.23 8.96
CA VAL A 21 2.34 8.30 9.08
C VAL A 21 3.01 9.66 9.29
N ASN A 22 4.07 9.71 10.12
CA ASN A 22 4.81 10.95 10.34
C ASN A 22 5.49 11.45 9.07
N LYS A 23 6.07 10.55 8.28
CA LYS A 23 6.69 10.92 6.99
C LYS A 23 5.68 11.49 6.01
N ILE A 24 4.48 10.92 5.95
CA ILE A 24 3.41 11.43 5.11
C ILE A 24 2.99 12.82 5.56
N SER A 25 2.83 13.04 6.87
CA SER A 25 2.47 14.34 7.43
C SER A 25 3.52 15.39 7.12
N LEU A 26 4.81 15.06 7.24
CA LEU A 26 5.90 15.98 6.89
C LEU A 26 5.88 16.33 5.41
N PHE A 27 5.64 15.35 4.54
CA PHE A 27 5.53 15.59 3.11
C PHE A 27 4.40 16.58 2.79
N GLU A 28 3.23 16.41 3.39
CA GLU A 28 2.09 17.30 3.20
C GLU A 28 2.38 18.71 3.70
N GLN A 29 3.03 18.85 4.87
CA GLN A 29 3.41 20.13 5.44
C GLN A 29 4.43 20.86 4.56
N GLU A 30 5.41 20.18 4.02
CA GLU A 30 6.40 20.77 3.12
C GLU A 30 5.75 21.30 1.85
N ARG A 31 4.83 20.55 1.26
CA ARG A 31 4.13 20.99 0.06
C ARG A 31 3.25 22.20 0.34
N GLU A 32 2.58 22.23 1.48
CA GLU A 32 1.79 23.38 1.89
C GLU A 32 2.67 24.62 2.09
N TYR A 33 3.81 24.44 2.75
CA TYR A 33 4.78 25.53 2.98
C TYR A 33 5.26 26.16 1.67
N TYR A 34 5.52 25.34 0.65
CA TYR A 34 5.95 25.83 -0.66
C TYR A 34 4.80 26.20 -1.61
N GLY A 35 3.56 26.13 -1.14
CA GLY A 35 2.40 26.47 -1.95
C GLY A 35 2.10 25.46 -3.07
N VAL A 36 2.56 24.22 -2.93
CA VAL A 36 2.34 23.18 -3.94
C VAL A 36 1.15 22.32 -3.54
N SER A 37 0.18 22.16 -4.46
CA SER A 37 -1.00 21.34 -4.20
C SER A 37 -0.67 19.85 -4.09
N THR A 38 -1.34 19.15 -3.14
CA THR A 38 -1.27 17.69 -3.00
C THR A 38 -2.38 16.97 -3.76
N ASP A 39 -3.30 17.68 -4.40
CA ASP A 39 -4.50 17.10 -5.03
C ASP A 39 -4.18 16.12 -6.16
N LYS A 40 -3.02 16.23 -6.77
CA LYS A 40 -2.58 15.37 -7.87
C LYS A 40 -1.44 14.43 -7.48
N CYS A 41 -1.24 14.21 -6.19
CA CYS A 41 -0.20 13.31 -5.70
C CYS A 41 -0.81 11.99 -5.30
N ILE A 42 -0.10 10.91 -5.64
CA ILE A 42 -0.43 9.55 -5.19
C ILE A 42 0.73 9.06 -4.33
N ILE A 43 0.41 8.60 -3.13
CA ILE A 43 1.40 8.01 -2.22
C ILE A 43 1.15 6.52 -2.15
N PHE A 44 2.17 5.72 -2.45
CA PHE A 44 2.11 4.26 -2.36
C PHE A 44 2.78 3.80 -1.09
N ILE A 45 2.06 3.01 -0.30
CA ILE A 45 2.57 2.41 0.93
C ILE A 45 2.65 0.90 0.71
N HIS A 46 3.85 0.34 0.82
CA HIS A 46 4.04 -1.10 0.72
C HIS A 46 3.82 -1.72 2.09
N CYS A 47 2.90 -2.67 2.16
CA CYS A 47 2.48 -3.28 3.42
C CYS A 47 2.27 -4.76 3.22
N ARG A 48 2.68 -5.57 4.19
CA ARG A 48 2.63 -7.04 4.09
C ARG A 48 1.69 -7.70 5.10
N GLU A 49 1.23 -6.97 6.09
CA GLU A 49 0.42 -7.53 7.15
C GLU A 49 -0.98 -6.93 7.15
N PRO A 50 -2.04 -7.77 7.20
CA PRO A 50 -3.42 -7.27 7.18
C PRO A 50 -3.74 -6.27 8.28
N GLU A 51 -3.14 -6.44 9.45
CA GLU A 51 -3.32 -5.53 10.57
C GLU A 51 -2.79 -4.14 10.28
N GLU A 52 -1.63 -4.04 9.63
CA GLU A 52 -1.07 -2.75 9.18
C GLU A 52 -1.93 -2.13 8.09
N ILE A 53 -2.36 -2.94 7.12
CA ILE A 53 -3.23 -2.48 6.04
C ILE A 53 -4.48 -1.82 6.62
N ASP A 54 -5.10 -2.46 7.60
CA ASP A 54 -6.28 -1.93 8.28
C ASP A 54 -6.00 -0.58 8.95
N LYS A 55 -4.85 -0.44 9.61
CA LYS A 55 -4.47 0.82 10.26
C LYS A 55 -4.36 1.97 9.25
N TYR A 56 -3.70 1.74 8.12
CA TYR A 56 -3.59 2.74 7.07
C TYR A 56 -4.95 3.07 6.46
N LYS A 57 -5.76 2.06 6.23
CA LYS A 57 -7.10 2.25 5.68
C LYS A 57 -7.94 3.14 6.58
N LYS A 58 -7.92 2.90 7.88
CA LYS A 58 -8.68 3.68 8.86
C LYS A 58 -8.12 5.07 9.07
N ARG A 59 -6.79 5.19 9.16
CA ARG A 59 -6.13 6.47 9.47
C ARG A 59 -6.09 7.42 8.29
N LEU A 60 -5.78 6.90 7.11
CA LEU A 60 -5.50 7.70 5.91
C LEU A 60 -6.61 7.59 4.88
N ASN A 61 -7.65 6.82 5.16
CA ASN A 61 -8.68 6.49 4.19
C ASN A 61 -8.07 5.91 2.89
N ALA A 62 -7.08 5.05 3.07
CA ALA A 62 -6.29 4.50 1.97
C ALA A 62 -7.10 3.51 1.14
N THR A 63 -6.84 3.50 -0.17
CA THR A 63 -7.34 2.49 -1.09
C THR A 63 -6.35 1.32 -1.11
N THR A 64 -6.85 0.10 -1.04
CA THR A 64 -6.01 -1.09 -1.00
C THR A 64 -5.91 -1.73 -2.38
N LEU A 65 -4.69 -2.18 -2.70
CA LEU A 65 -4.38 -2.81 -3.98
C LEU A 65 -3.55 -4.06 -3.76
N LEU A 66 -4.01 -5.18 -4.30
CA LEU A 66 -3.23 -6.42 -4.34
C LEU A 66 -2.75 -6.66 -5.77
N ILE A 67 -1.47 -6.96 -5.90
CA ILE A 67 -0.88 -7.38 -7.18
C ILE A 67 -0.54 -8.86 -7.07
N THR A 68 -1.12 -9.68 -7.94
CA THR A 68 -0.91 -11.11 -7.97
C THR A 68 -0.08 -11.53 -9.18
N ASN A 69 0.66 -12.63 -9.06
CA ASN A 69 1.40 -13.20 -10.17
C ASN A 69 1.45 -14.72 -10.03
N SER A 70 0.69 -15.42 -10.85
CA SER A 70 0.61 -16.87 -10.81
C SER A 70 1.89 -17.59 -11.27
N ARG A 71 2.82 -16.85 -11.90
CA ARG A 71 4.13 -17.38 -12.32
C ARG A 71 5.12 -17.43 -11.17
N VAL A 72 4.84 -16.72 -10.08
CA VAL A 72 5.72 -16.70 -8.90
C VAL A 72 5.29 -17.79 -7.93
N LYS A 73 6.28 -18.48 -7.35
CA LYS A 73 6.03 -19.51 -6.35
C LYS A 73 5.24 -18.94 -5.17
N PRO A 74 4.24 -19.67 -4.66
CA PRO A 74 3.46 -19.19 -3.52
C PRO A 74 4.33 -18.84 -2.32
N ALA A 75 3.90 -17.81 -1.58
CA ALA A 75 4.56 -17.40 -0.36
C ALA A 75 4.51 -18.51 0.70
N GLU A 76 5.60 -18.66 1.44
CA GLU A 76 5.73 -19.70 2.45
C GLU A 76 5.64 -19.16 3.88
N ASN A 77 5.94 -17.85 4.10
CA ASN A 77 5.90 -17.31 5.45
C ASN A 77 4.48 -16.79 5.81
N PRO A 78 4.13 -16.78 7.12
CA PRO A 78 2.80 -16.41 7.55
C PRO A 78 2.38 -14.99 7.17
N SER A 79 3.30 -14.03 7.16
CA SER A 79 2.98 -12.64 6.79
C SER A 79 2.52 -12.55 5.34
N ASP A 80 3.22 -13.22 4.43
CA ASP A 80 2.88 -13.19 3.01
C ASP A 80 1.58 -13.97 2.72
N LEU A 81 1.32 -15.04 3.46
CA LEU A 81 0.06 -15.80 3.33
C LEU A 81 -1.13 -14.98 3.84
N GLY A 82 -0.96 -14.26 4.93
CA GLY A 82 -2.02 -13.42 5.49
C GLY A 82 -2.46 -12.31 4.55
N VAL A 83 -1.54 -11.79 3.74
CA VAL A 83 -1.84 -10.76 2.74
C VAL A 83 -2.87 -11.25 1.72
N LEU A 84 -2.84 -12.53 1.35
CA LEU A 84 -3.76 -13.08 0.36
C LEU A 84 -5.19 -13.23 0.87
N ASP A 85 -5.38 -13.28 2.18
CA ASP A 85 -6.69 -13.45 2.81
C ASP A 85 -7.41 -12.12 3.07
N TYR A 86 -6.77 -10.99 2.84
CA TYR A 86 -7.36 -9.67 3.05
C TYR A 86 -8.25 -9.27 1.87
N GLU A 87 -9.34 -8.56 2.13
CA GLU A 87 -10.20 -8.02 1.08
C GLU A 87 -9.65 -6.68 0.57
N TYR A 88 -9.31 -6.64 -0.71
CA TYR A 88 -8.74 -5.45 -1.35
C TYR A 88 -9.77 -4.73 -2.19
N ASP A 89 -9.62 -3.39 -2.26
CA ASP A 89 -10.46 -2.57 -3.14
C ASP A 89 -10.18 -2.87 -4.62
N TYR A 90 -8.91 -3.16 -4.94
CA TYR A 90 -8.48 -3.47 -6.30
C TYR A 90 -7.54 -4.67 -6.30
N VAL A 91 -7.62 -5.48 -7.34
CA VAL A 91 -6.70 -6.58 -7.57
C VAL A 91 -6.18 -6.49 -9.01
N VAL A 92 -4.86 -6.51 -9.17
CA VAL A 92 -4.20 -6.50 -10.48
C VAL A 92 -3.44 -7.80 -10.66
N ASP A 93 -3.71 -8.51 -11.74
CA ASP A 93 -3.01 -9.74 -12.10
C ASP A 93 -1.82 -9.41 -12.99
N ASN A 94 -0.61 -9.68 -12.50
CA ASN A 94 0.64 -9.46 -13.22
C ASN A 94 1.16 -10.75 -13.87
N SER A 95 0.28 -11.69 -14.22
CA SER A 95 0.67 -12.99 -14.79
C SER A 95 0.78 -12.97 -16.32
N LYS A 96 0.32 -11.92 -16.97
CA LYS A 96 0.13 -11.88 -18.44
C LYS A 96 1.20 -11.11 -19.19
N GLY A 97 2.17 -10.50 -18.52
CA GLY A 97 3.29 -9.78 -19.15
C GLY A 97 3.16 -8.26 -19.06
N PHE A 98 4.16 -7.56 -19.62
CA PHE A 98 4.30 -6.12 -19.44
C PHE A 98 3.19 -5.29 -20.07
N ILE A 99 2.68 -5.68 -21.23
CA ILE A 99 1.65 -4.89 -21.94
C ILE A 99 0.38 -4.84 -21.10
N GLN A 100 -0.07 -6.00 -20.62
CA GLN A 100 -1.27 -6.10 -19.80
C GLN A 100 -1.08 -5.44 -18.42
N LEU A 101 0.10 -5.58 -17.83
CA LEU A 101 0.43 -4.90 -16.58
C LEU A 101 0.40 -3.39 -16.75
N HIS A 102 0.98 -2.88 -17.81
CA HIS A 102 0.99 -1.44 -18.11
C HIS A 102 -0.43 -0.90 -18.28
N GLN A 103 -1.26 -1.61 -19.01
CA GLN A 103 -2.68 -1.24 -19.20
C GLN A 103 -3.45 -1.23 -17.87
N ALA A 104 -3.25 -2.26 -17.05
CA ALA A 104 -3.90 -2.35 -15.73
C ALA A 104 -3.44 -1.22 -14.80
N ALA A 105 -2.15 -0.90 -14.81
CA ALA A 105 -1.62 0.20 -14.00
C ALA A 105 -2.16 1.55 -14.45
N ALA A 106 -2.23 1.79 -15.75
CA ALA A 106 -2.79 3.03 -16.30
C ALA A 106 -4.26 3.18 -15.95
N GLU A 107 -5.03 2.12 -16.06
CA GLU A 107 -6.45 2.12 -15.70
C GLU A 107 -6.64 2.38 -14.19
N PHE A 108 -5.85 1.73 -13.35
CA PHE A 108 -5.89 1.93 -11.91
C PHE A 108 -5.60 3.39 -11.54
N CYS A 109 -4.51 3.95 -12.08
CA CYS A 109 -4.14 5.34 -11.82
C CYS A 109 -5.22 6.32 -12.28
N ASP A 110 -5.82 6.06 -13.44
CA ASP A 110 -6.88 6.91 -13.97
C ASP A 110 -8.11 6.92 -13.04
N ARG A 111 -8.52 5.75 -12.54
CA ARG A 111 -9.63 5.64 -11.59
C ARG A 111 -9.33 6.36 -10.27
N ILE A 112 -8.13 6.19 -9.74
CA ILE A 112 -7.72 6.83 -8.48
C ILE A 112 -7.70 8.36 -8.64
N LEU A 113 -7.15 8.87 -9.73
CA LEU A 113 -7.09 10.31 -9.98
C LEU A 113 -8.46 10.94 -10.20
N LYS A 114 -9.43 10.16 -10.66
CA LYS A 114 -10.82 10.59 -10.78
C LYS A 114 -11.60 10.50 -9.48
N GLY A 115 -10.98 9.98 -8.41
CA GLY A 115 -11.61 9.82 -7.12
C GLY A 115 -12.55 8.61 -7.02
N GLU A 116 -12.52 7.69 -7.99
CA GLU A 116 -13.31 6.47 -7.93
C GLU A 116 -12.76 5.49 -6.90
N ARG A 117 -13.64 4.93 -6.08
CA ARG A 117 -13.32 3.87 -5.12
C ARG A 117 -14.36 2.78 -5.24
N THR A 118 -13.93 1.54 -5.09
CA THR A 118 -14.87 0.41 -5.06
C THR A 118 -15.69 0.37 -3.80
#